data_3851ee05e083430f5ae7f4c8be007685
#
_entry.id   3851ee05e083430f5ae7f4c8be007685
#
_cell.length_a   1.000
_cell.length_b   1.000
_cell.length_c   1.000
_cell.angle_alpha   90.00
_cell.angle_beta   90.00
_cell.angle_gamma   90.00
#
_symmetry.space_group_name_H-M   'P 1'
#
loop_
_entity.id
_entity.type
_entity.pdbx_description
1 polymer ?
#
loop_
_entity_poly.entity_id
_entity_poly.type
_entity_poly.pdbx_seq_one_letter_code
_entity_poly.pdbx_strand_id
1 'polypeptide(L)'
;MLTLGIETSCDETSASVVADGRRVLSNVVSSQVELHASYGGVVPELAARSHVERLPAVVDAALEQAGVGLGDIGLVAVTRGPGLGGALLTGVGFARALAWERGLPIVGVSHLDGHLHSALVQSPGTALPLLGLIVSGGHT
;
A
#
# COMPACT_ATOMS: atom_id res chain seq x y z
N MET A 1 0.25 -4.03 -18.19
CA MET A 1 -0.36 -2.86 -17.52
C MET A 1 0.39 -2.61 -16.22
N LEU A 2 0.77 -1.35 -15.96
CA LEU A 2 1.40 -0.97 -14.69
C LEU A 2 0.33 -0.54 -13.66
N THR A 3 0.46 -1.04 -12.45
CA THR A 3 -0.42 -0.71 -11.32
C THR A 3 0.39 -0.04 -10.22
N LEU A 4 -0.06 1.14 -9.78
CA LEU A 4 0.46 1.79 -8.58
C LEU A 4 -0.35 1.30 -7.37
N GLY A 5 0.30 0.62 -6.44
CA GLY A 5 -0.28 0.19 -5.16
C GLY A 5 0.04 1.17 -4.05
N ILE A 6 -0.94 1.47 -3.20
CA ILE A 6 -0.82 2.38 -2.06
C ILE A 6 -1.36 1.68 -0.80
N GLU A 7 -0.57 1.69 0.27
CA GLU A 7 -0.91 1.07 1.55
C GLU A 7 -0.63 2.06 2.70
N THR A 8 -1.67 2.30 3.51
CA THR A 8 -1.61 3.20 4.68
C THR A 8 -2.48 2.70 5.84
N SER A 9 -2.69 1.38 5.97
CA SER A 9 -3.69 0.86 6.91
C SER A 9 -3.33 1.03 8.39
N CYS A 10 -2.05 1.16 8.73
CA CYS A 10 -1.60 1.26 10.13
C CYS A 10 -0.50 2.32 10.30
N ASP A 11 0.75 1.91 10.48
CA ASP A 11 1.89 2.75 10.82
C ASP A 11 3.02 2.69 9.77
N GLU A 12 2.72 2.17 8.60
CA GLU A 12 3.63 2.15 7.46
C GLU A 12 2.99 2.82 6.26
N THR A 13 3.69 3.80 5.68
CA THR A 13 3.32 4.40 4.41
C THR A 13 4.06 3.68 3.30
N SER A 14 3.34 3.00 2.42
CA SER A 14 3.98 2.23 1.34
C SER A 14 3.40 2.54 -0.03
N ALA A 15 4.26 2.48 -1.04
CA ALA A 15 3.87 2.48 -2.44
C ALA A 15 4.68 1.48 -3.25
N SER A 16 4.07 0.89 -4.25
CA SER A 16 4.70 -0.09 -5.12
C SER A 16 4.22 0.06 -6.56
N VAL A 17 5.09 -0.30 -7.52
CA VAL A 17 4.69 -0.46 -8.92
C VAL A 17 4.77 -1.93 -9.29
N VAL A 18 3.66 -2.46 -9.80
CA VAL A 18 3.53 -3.86 -10.19
C VAL A 18 3.13 -3.95 -11.66
N ALA A 19 3.86 -4.75 -12.42
CA ALA A 19 3.56 -5.03 -13.82
C ALA A 19 2.73 -6.31 -13.93
N ASP A 20 1.64 -6.21 -14.70
CA ASP A 20 0.77 -7.32 -15.09
C ASP A 20 0.26 -8.16 -13.90
N GLY A 21 0.07 -7.50 -12.75
CA GLY A 21 -0.44 -8.10 -11.53
C GLY A 21 0.48 -9.12 -10.85
N ARG A 22 1.73 -9.24 -11.29
CA ARG A 22 2.66 -10.27 -10.80
C ARG A 22 4.07 -9.80 -10.54
N ARG A 23 4.65 -9.01 -11.42
CA ARG A 23 6.05 -8.60 -11.33
C ARG A 23 6.16 -7.28 -10.57
N VAL A 24 6.69 -7.33 -9.37
CA VAL A 24 7.00 -6.14 -8.56
C VAL A 24 8.21 -5.45 -9.18
N LEU A 25 8.04 -4.20 -9.60
CA LEU A 25 9.09 -3.34 -10.13
C LEU A 25 9.71 -2.47 -9.03
N SER A 26 8.89 -2.07 -8.07
CA SER A 26 9.32 -1.31 -6.90
C SER A 26 8.46 -1.63 -5.69
N ASN A 27 9.05 -1.45 -4.51
CA ASN A 27 8.34 -1.50 -3.24
C ASN A 27 9.07 -0.59 -2.25
N VAL A 28 8.45 0.55 -1.92
CA VAL A 28 8.98 1.55 -1.00
C VAL A 28 8.12 1.59 0.25
N VAL A 29 8.76 1.46 1.41
CA VAL A 29 8.11 1.46 2.71
C VAL A 29 8.75 2.54 3.58
N SER A 30 7.93 3.42 4.14
CA SER A 30 8.31 4.42 5.13
C SER A 30 7.64 4.09 6.46
N SER A 31 8.40 3.48 7.38
CA SER A 31 7.92 3.09 8.70
C SER A 31 7.80 4.28 9.65
N GLN A 32 6.81 4.23 10.53
CA GLN A 32 6.56 5.20 11.58
C GLN A 32 6.92 4.66 12.98
N VAL A 33 7.65 3.54 13.06
CA VAL A 33 7.99 2.88 14.33
C VAL A 33 8.66 3.86 15.32
N GLU A 34 9.60 4.67 14.84
CA GLU A 34 10.29 5.67 15.70
C GLU A 34 9.32 6.74 16.22
N LEU A 35 8.36 7.17 15.40
CA LEU A 35 7.34 8.15 15.77
C LEU A 35 6.49 7.63 16.94
N HIS A 36 6.17 6.35 16.94
CA HIS A 36 5.28 5.73 17.91
C HIS A 36 6.00 5.12 19.12
N ALA A 37 7.33 4.98 19.08
CA ALA A 37 8.12 4.34 20.12
C ALA A 37 7.91 4.93 21.51
N SER A 38 7.80 6.27 21.61
CA SER A 38 7.59 6.98 22.88
C SER A 38 6.20 6.78 23.50
N TYR A 39 5.24 6.28 22.71
CA TYR A 39 3.86 6.07 23.14
C TYR A 39 3.54 4.61 23.50
N GLY A 40 4.50 3.70 23.27
CA GLY A 40 4.31 2.27 23.54
C GLY A 40 3.34 1.56 22.59
N GLY A 41 2.93 2.21 21.49
CA GLY A 41 2.03 1.67 20.49
C GLY A 41 1.59 2.73 19.49
N VAL A 42 0.87 2.31 18.44
CA VAL A 42 0.44 3.21 17.39
C VAL A 42 -0.61 4.20 17.88
N VAL A 43 -0.37 5.50 17.66
CA VAL A 43 -1.33 6.58 17.93
C VAL A 43 -2.03 6.92 16.59
N PRO A 44 -3.33 6.59 16.44
CA PRO A 44 -4.02 6.68 15.16
C PRO A 44 -4.00 8.05 14.49
N GLU A 45 -4.12 9.12 15.27
CA GLU A 45 -4.09 10.50 14.74
C GLU A 45 -2.71 10.87 14.21
N LEU A 46 -1.65 10.51 14.93
CA LEU A 46 -0.27 10.75 14.49
C LEU A 46 0.05 9.94 13.24
N ALA A 47 -0.42 8.69 13.18
CA ALA A 47 -0.27 7.85 12.01
C ALA A 47 -0.92 8.48 10.77
N ALA A 48 -2.16 8.94 10.89
CA ALA A 48 -2.89 9.59 9.79
C ALA A 48 -2.17 10.84 9.27
N ARG A 49 -1.68 11.72 10.17
CA ARG A 49 -0.91 12.92 9.80
C ARG A 49 0.40 12.58 9.09
N SER A 50 1.13 11.61 9.63
CA SER A 50 2.39 11.14 9.03
C SER A 50 2.17 10.58 7.62
N HIS A 51 1.06 9.87 7.36
CA HIS A 51 0.72 9.42 6.01
C HIS A 51 0.52 10.59 5.04
N VAL A 52 -0.18 11.66 5.45
CA VAL A 52 -0.38 12.85 4.60
C VAL A 52 0.96 13.44 4.16
N GLU A 53 1.91 13.54 5.09
CA GLU A 53 3.22 14.14 4.83
C GLU A 53 4.10 13.25 3.95
N ARG A 54 4.04 11.93 4.14
CA ARG A 54 4.97 10.98 3.51
C ARG A 54 4.51 10.45 2.16
N LEU A 55 3.20 10.32 1.94
CA LEU A 55 2.65 9.67 0.74
C LEU A 55 3.21 10.22 -0.58
N PRO A 56 3.29 11.55 -0.80
CA PRO A 56 3.82 12.07 -2.06
C PRO A 56 5.25 11.58 -2.34
N ALA A 57 6.14 11.71 -1.35
CA ALA A 57 7.54 11.31 -1.50
C ALA A 57 7.71 9.80 -1.66
N VAL A 58 6.89 8.99 -0.99
CA VAL A 58 6.91 7.53 -1.10
C VAL A 58 6.42 7.07 -2.47
N VAL A 59 5.40 7.72 -3.03
CA VAL A 59 4.91 7.44 -4.38
C VAL A 59 5.96 7.84 -5.42
N ASP A 60 6.56 9.02 -5.31
CA ASP A 60 7.61 9.47 -6.21
C ASP A 60 8.81 8.51 -6.20
N ALA A 61 9.26 8.10 -5.01
CA ALA A 61 10.35 7.13 -4.86
C ALA A 61 10.00 5.75 -5.46
N ALA A 62 8.74 5.31 -5.36
CA ALA A 62 8.30 4.05 -5.95
C ALA A 62 8.31 4.12 -7.49
N LEU A 63 7.89 5.21 -8.08
CA LEU A 63 7.95 5.44 -9.52
C LEU A 63 9.41 5.51 -10.02
N GLU A 64 10.26 6.25 -9.31
CA GLU A 64 11.69 6.36 -9.62
C GLU A 64 12.40 5.00 -9.56
N GLN A 65 12.17 4.23 -8.48
CA GLN A 65 12.73 2.88 -8.33
C GLN A 65 12.27 1.93 -9.44
N ALA A 66 11.02 2.07 -9.90
CA ALA A 66 10.50 1.28 -11.01
C ALA A 66 11.02 1.73 -12.38
N GLY A 67 11.64 2.91 -12.48
CA GLY A 67 12.09 3.51 -13.73
C GLY A 67 10.95 3.95 -14.64
N VAL A 68 9.79 4.35 -14.07
CA VAL A 68 8.59 4.73 -14.82
C VAL A 68 8.04 6.07 -14.32
N GLY A 69 7.29 6.74 -15.18
CA GLY A 69 6.57 7.95 -14.82
C GLY A 69 5.11 7.67 -14.43
N LEU A 70 4.48 8.63 -13.78
CA LEU A 70 3.06 8.54 -13.44
C LEU A 70 2.16 8.38 -14.68
N GLY A 71 2.63 8.87 -15.85
CA GLY A 71 1.93 8.71 -17.13
C GLY A 71 1.90 7.26 -17.65
N ASP A 72 2.76 6.39 -17.14
CA ASP A 72 2.83 4.99 -17.54
C ASP A 72 1.90 4.08 -16.71
N ILE A 73 1.33 4.63 -15.62
CA ILE A 73 0.42 3.91 -14.74
C ILE A 73 -0.96 3.78 -15.38
N GLY A 74 -1.47 2.56 -15.42
CA GLY A 74 -2.79 2.25 -15.99
C GLY A 74 -3.88 1.94 -14.94
N LEU A 75 -3.50 1.77 -13.66
CA LEU A 75 -4.42 1.46 -12.56
C LEU A 75 -3.84 1.93 -11.24
N VAL A 76 -4.69 2.49 -10.37
CA VAL A 76 -4.34 2.74 -8.97
C VAL A 76 -5.05 1.72 -8.09
N ALA A 77 -4.29 1.00 -7.26
CA ALA A 77 -4.81 0.10 -6.23
C ALA A 77 -4.52 0.69 -4.85
N VAL A 78 -5.51 0.69 -3.94
CA VAL A 78 -5.34 1.25 -2.60
C VAL A 78 -6.01 0.37 -1.55
N THR A 79 -5.35 0.19 -0.43
CA THR A 79 -5.92 -0.53 0.71
C THR A 79 -7.08 0.27 1.30
N ARG A 80 -8.28 -0.38 1.35
CA ARG A 80 -9.50 0.21 1.87
C ARG A 80 -9.91 -0.31 3.25
N GLY A 81 -9.20 -1.30 3.77
CA GLY A 81 -9.46 -1.93 5.06
C GLY A 81 -9.07 -3.41 5.10
N PRO A 82 -9.04 -4.01 6.30
CA PRO A 82 -9.14 -3.34 7.61
C PRO A 82 -7.92 -2.49 7.93
N GLY A 83 -8.07 -1.57 8.93
CA GLY A 83 -7.00 -0.69 9.38
C GLY A 83 -7.53 0.49 10.20
N LEU A 84 -6.63 1.40 10.57
CA LEU A 84 -6.96 2.62 11.29
C LEU A 84 -7.74 3.58 10.38
N GLY A 85 -8.93 4.02 10.82
CA GLY A 85 -9.85 4.79 9.99
C GLY A 85 -9.24 6.06 9.37
N GLY A 86 -8.50 6.86 10.17
CA GLY A 86 -7.83 8.06 9.68
C GLY A 86 -6.70 7.77 8.68
N ALA A 87 -5.93 6.71 8.93
CA ALA A 87 -4.86 6.25 8.06
C ALA A 87 -5.39 5.75 6.72
N LEU A 88 -6.43 4.91 6.73
CA LEU A 88 -7.12 4.45 5.52
C LEU A 88 -7.73 5.62 4.73
N LEU A 89 -8.38 6.57 5.42
CA LEU A 89 -8.96 7.75 4.77
C LEU A 89 -7.90 8.56 4.02
N THR A 90 -6.71 8.71 4.60
CA THR A 90 -5.60 9.41 3.96
C THR A 90 -5.17 8.73 2.67
N GLY A 91 -4.89 7.42 2.70
CA GLY A 91 -4.47 6.66 1.52
C GLY A 91 -5.53 6.63 0.43
N VAL A 92 -6.78 6.35 0.79
CA VAL A 92 -7.91 6.32 -0.16
C VAL A 92 -8.16 7.71 -0.75
N GLY A 93 -8.09 8.78 0.08
CA GLY A 93 -8.25 10.16 -0.39
C GLY A 93 -7.18 10.54 -1.40
N PHE A 94 -5.91 10.27 -1.09
CA PHE A 94 -4.78 10.51 -1.99
C PHE A 94 -4.92 9.73 -3.31
N ALA A 95 -5.19 8.43 -3.23
CA ALA A 95 -5.34 7.56 -4.39
C ALA A 95 -6.50 8.01 -5.30
N ARG A 96 -7.63 8.44 -4.71
CA ARG A 96 -8.78 8.96 -5.47
C ARG A 96 -8.46 10.27 -6.16
N ALA A 97 -7.78 11.19 -5.49
CA ALA A 97 -7.38 12.47 -6.08
C ALA A 97 -6.43 12.25 -7.27
N LEU A 98 -5.43 11.37 -7.10
CA LEU A 98 -4.49 11.00 -8.14
C LEU A 98 -5.19 10.34 -9.34
N ALA A 99 -6.05 9.36 -9.08
CA ALA A 99 -6.80 8.65 -10.12
C ALA A 99 -7.74 9.61 -10.88
N TRP A 100 -8.41 10.52 -10.17
CA TRP A 100 -9.27 11.52 -10.77
C TRP A 100 -8.50 12.48 -11.69
N GLU A 101 -7.38 13.03 -11.20
CA GLU A 101 -6.55 13.98 -11.96
C GLU A 101 -6.03 13.37 -13.26
N ARG A 102 -5.69 12.07 -13.22
CA ARG A 102 -5.11 11.34 -14.34
C ARG A 102 -6.11 10.57 -15.20
N GLY A 103 -7.38 10.56 -14.84
CA GLY A 103 -8.39 9.75 -15.53
C GLY A 103 -8.15 8.24 -15.43
N LEU A 104 -7.50 7.77 -14.32
CA LEU A 104 -7.16 6.37 -14.13
C LEU A 104 -8.26 5.60 -13.41
N PRO A 105 -8.46 4.32 -13.73
CA PRO A 105 -9.26 3.44 -12.90
C PRO A 105 -8.63 3.27 -11.53
N ILE A 106 -9.47 3.10 -10.49
CA ILE A 106 -9.06 2.85 -9.12
C ILE A 106 -9.76 1.61 -8.57
N VAL A 107 -9.02 0.80 -7.82
CA VAL A 107 -9.55 -0.37 -7.11
C VAL A 107 -9.17 -0.34 -5.63
N GLY A 108 -10.16 -0.60 -4.77
CA GLY A 108 -9.94 -0.79 -3.33
C GLY A 108 -9.66 -2.26 -3.02
N VAL A 109 -8.55 -2.53 -2.34
CA VAL A 109 -8.13 -3.89 -1.96
C VAL A 109 -8.18 -4.09 -0.45
N SER A 110 -8.29 -5.35 -0.04
CA SER A 110 -8.24 -5.72 1.38
C SER A 110 -6.78 -5.86 1.84
N HIS A 111 -6.46 -5.29 3.00
CA HIS A 111 -5.15 -5.47 3.64
C HIS A 111 -4.83 -6.96 3.89
N LEU A 112 -5.82 -7.74 4.33
CA LEU A 112 -5.66 -9.18 4.58
C LEU A 112 -5.41 -9.97 3.30
N ASP A 113 -6.09 -9.60 2.20
CA ASP A 113 -5.84 -10.22 0.90
C ASP A 113 -4.42 -9.88 0.41
N GLY A 114 -3.91 -8.68 0.70
CA GLY A 114 -2.53 -8.31 0.45
C GLY A 114 -1.53 -9.23 1.14
N HIS A 115 -1.75 -9.53 2.43
CA HIS A 115 -0.93 -10.48 3.17
C HIS A 115 -0.95 -11.89 2.56
N LEU A 116 -2.11 -12.40 2.19
CA LEU A 116 -2.22 -13.73 1.55
C LEU A 116 -1.51 -13.77 0.19
N HIS A 117 -1.68 -12.71 -0.61
CA HIS A 117 -1.05 -12.63 -1.93
C HIS A 117 0.47 -12.41 -1.89
N SER A 118 1.01 -11.87 -0.79
CA SER A 118 2.46 -11.66 -0.63
C SER A 118 3.26 -12.96 -0.77
N ALA A 119 2.71 -14.07 -0.29
CA ALA A 119 3.31 -15.39 -0.44
C ALA A 119 3.41 -15.84 -1.91
N LEU A 120 2.39 -15.53 -2.72
CA LEU A 120 2.37 -15.84 -4.16
C LEU A 120 3.36 -14.98 -4.95
N VAL A 121 3.54 -13.73 -4.53
CA VAL A 121 4.54 -12.82 -5.13
C VAL A 121 5.96 -13.30 -4.86
N GLN A 122 6.24 -13.76 -3.62
CA GLN A 122 7.56 -14.27 -3.23
C GLN A 122 7.89 -15.64 -3.83
N SER A 123 6.88 -16.44 -4.13
CA SER A 123 7.03 -17.80 -4.66
C SER A 123 6.22 -17.99 -5.94
N PRO A 124 6.65 -17.39 -7.07
CA PRO A 124 5.97 -17.55 -8.35
C PRO A 124 5.96 -19.00 -8.76
N GLY A 125 4.81 -19.52 -9.15
CA GLY A 125 4.63 -20.94 -9.56
C GLY A 125 4.12 -21.86 -8.45
N THR A 126 3.80 -21.33 -7.27
CA THR A 126 3.13 -22.11 -6.24
C THR A 126 1.78 -22.60 -6.74
N ALA A 127 1.54 -23.91 -6.60
CA ALA A 127 0.29 -24.53 -7.05
C ALA A 127 -0.89 -24.13 -6.14
N LEU A 128 -2.04 -23.89 -6.76
CA LEU A 128 -3.31 -23.71 -6.04
C LEU A 128 -4.07 -25.05 -5.96
N PRO A 129 -4.88 -25.28 -4.91
CA PRO A 129 -5.25 -24.37 -3.83
C PRO A 129 -4.20 -24.25 -2.72
N LEU A 130 -4.20 -23.11 -2.01
CA LEU A 130 -3.36 -22.83 -0.85
C LEU A 130 -4.21 -22.62 0.40
N LEU A 131 -3.70 -23.04 1.55
CA LEU A 131 -4.24 -22.66 2.85
C LEU A 131 -3.42 -21.46 3.38
N GLY A 132 -4.07 -20.32 3.52
CA GLY A 132 -3.47 -19.12 4.11
C GLY A 132 -3.84 -19.00 5.59
N LEU A 133 -2.86 -18.78 6.45
CA LEU A 133 -3.07 -18.49 7.87
C LEU A 133 -2.44 -17.11 8.17
N ILE A 134 -3.28 -16.19 8.66
CA ILE A 134 -2.83 -14.88 9.15
C ILE A 134 -2.91 -14.90 10.68
N VAL A 135 -1.76 -14.75 11.32
CA VAL A 135 -1.65 -14.69 12.79
C VAL A 135 -0.96 -13.39 13.16
N SER A 136 -1.74 -12.41 13.60
CA SER A 136 -1.23 -11.14 14.10
C SER A 136 -2.10 -10.64 15.24
N GLY A 137 -1.52 -9.95 16.21
CA GLY A 137 -2.26 -9.44 17.38
C GLY A 137 -3.37 -8.44 17.04
N GLY A 138 -3.36 -7.84 15.85
CA GLY A 138 -4.37 -6.90 15.38
C GLY A 138 -5.42 -7.46 14.42
N HIS A 139 -5.24 -8.68 13.91
CA HIS A 139 -6.06 -9.23 12.81
C HIS A 139 -6.58 -10.65 13.06
N THR A 140 -6.41 -11.20 14.24
CA THR A 140 -6.94 -12.53 14.63
C THR A 140 -8.24 -12.41 15.39
#